data_287d488a94f9919fde11f9c3edae35ed
#
_entry.id   287d488a94f9919fde11f9c3edae35ed
#
_cell.length_a   1.000
_cell.length_b   1.000
_cell.length_c   1.000
_cell.angle_alpha   90.00
_cell.angle_beta   90.00
_cell.angle_gamma   90.00
#
_symmetry.space_group_name_H-M   'P 1'
#
loop_
_entity.id
_entity.type
_entity.pdbx_description
1 polymer ?
#
loop_
_entity_poly.entity_id
_entity_poly.type
_entity_poly.pdbx_seq_one_letter_code
_entity_poly.pdbx_strand_id
1 'polypeptide(L)'
;MHIVTSTDILLPRAEDMGAWSVIACDQFTSEPEYWAAAEARAAEKPSTLSLMLPEAWLHTARADGADGRIADTMRRYLAEGVFQTVPDSFIYVERTLSDGRVRRGLVAALDLEQYDF
;
A
#
# COMPACT_ATOMS: atom_id res chain seq x y z
N MET A 1 13.50 -1.27 -28.08
CA MET A 1 13.87 -1.47 -26.68
C MET A 1 12.80 -0.85 -25.78
N HIS A 2 12.23 -1.63 -24.89
CA HIS A 2 11.16 -1.18 -24.02
C HIS A 2 11.64 -1.22 -22.56
N ILE A 3 12.07 -0.07 -22.04
CA ILE A 3 12.53 0.05 -20.65
C ILE A 3 11.34 0.03 -19.69
N VAL A 4 10.24 0.64 -20.08
CA VAL A 4 8.99 0.69 -19.31
C VAL A 4 8.03 -0.34 -19.86
N THR A 5 7.55 -1.22 -19.00
CA THR A 5 6.67 -2.33 -19.39
C THR A 5 5.45 -2.41 -18.47
N SER A 6 4.41 -3.08 -18.96
CA SER A 6 3.29 -3.50 -18.13
C SER A 6 3.70 -4.64 -17.19
N THR A 7 2.87 -4.90 -16.20
CA THR A 7 3.05 -6.01 -15.26
C THR A 7 1.71 -6.49 -14.75
N ASP A 8 1.69 -7.64 -14.11
CA ASP A 8 0.51 -8.09 -13.39
C ASP A 8 0.35 -7.27 -12.12
N ILE A 9 -0.87 -6.84 -11.86
CA ILE A 9 -1.20 -5.92 -10.78
C ILE A 9 -2.19 -6.57 -9.83
N LEU A 10 -1.93 -6.45 -8.53
CA LEU A 10 -2.90 -6.80 -7.50
C LEU A 10 -3.68 -5.54 -7.12
N LEU A 11 -4.99 -5.58 -7.32
CA LEU A 11 -5.90 -4.54 -6.85
C LEU A 11 -6.74 -5.07 -5.68
N PRO A 12 -6.99 -4.25 -4.66
CA PRO A 12 -7.86 -4.67 -3.57
C PRO A 12 -9.31 -4.78 -4.04
N ARG A 13 -10.03 -5.75 -3.45
CA ARG A 13 -11.48 -5.89 -3.58
C ARG A 13 -12.22 -5.33 -2.37
N ALA A 14 -11.60 -4.39 -1.65
CA ALA A 14 -12.14 -3.84 -0.45
C ALA A 14 -13.44 -3.07 -0.74
N GLU A 15 -14.49 -3.40 0.00
CA GLU A 15 -15.75 -2.67 -0.06
C GLU A 15 -15.63 -1.30 0.61
N ASP A 16 -14.78 -1.22 1.63
CA ASP A 16 -14.51 0.00 2.38
C ASP A 16 -13.07 0.46 2.13
N MET A 17 -12.89 1.32 1.14
CA MET A 17 -11.59 1.88 0.80
C MET A 17 -11.04 2.81 1.88
N GLY A 18 -11.89 3.36 2.74
CA GLY A 18 -11.44 4.13 3.90
C GLY A 18 -10.77 3.29 4.98
N ALA A 19 -11.17 2.03 5.11
CA ALA A 19 -10.50 1.07 5.98
C ALA A 19 -9.26 0.47 5.31
N TRP A 20 -9.33 0.23 4.00
CA TRP A 20 -8.21 -0.33 3.24
C TRP A 20 -7.01 0.60 3.15
N SER A 21 -7.26 1.85 2.76
CA SER A 21 -6.21 2.80 2.43
C SER A 21 -5.74 3.59 3.65
N VAL A 22 -4.43 3.64 3.85
CA VAL A 22 -3.80 4.54 4.82
C VAL A 22 -2.81 5.44 4.10
N ILE A 23 -2.67 6.67 4.58
CA ILE A 23 -1.66 7.59 4.07
C ILE A 23 -0.39 7.36 4.87
N ALA A 24 0.63 6.82 4.20
CA ALA A 24 1.95 6.59 4.78
C ALA A 24 2.94 7.55 4.13
N CYS A 25 2.88 8.82 4.52
CA CYS A 25 3.79 9.84 4.03
C CYS A 25 4.59 10.46 5.18
N ASP A 26 5.64 11.17 4.84
CA ASP A 26 6.57 11.76 5.81
C ASP A 26 5.89 12.63 6.87
N GLN A 27 4.74 13.21 6.56
CA GLN A 27 3.99 14.04 7.49
C GLN A 27 3.46 13.28 8.71
N PHE A 28 3.21 11.96 8.56
CA PHE A 28 2.51 11.18 9.58
C PHE A 28 3.33 10.00 10.11
N THR A 29 4.55 9.79 9.62
CA THR A 29 5.33 8.57 9.91
C THR A 29 5.59 8.37 11.39
N SER A 30 5.77 9.44 12.16
CA SER A 30 6.09 9.40 13.59
C SER A 30 4.95 9.87 14.50
N GLU A 31 3.74 10.06 13.99
CA GLU A 31 2.60 10.55 14.77
C GLU A 31 1.73 9.40 15.30
N PRO A 32 1.86 9.03 16.61
CA PRO A 32 1.10 7.89 17.16
C PRO A 32 -0.41 8.05 17.05
N GLU A 33 -0.93 9.27 17.19
CA GLU A 33 -2.36 9.56 17.13
C GLU A 33 -2.95 9.28 15.75
N TYR A 34 -2.18 9.59 14.70
CA TYR A 34 -2.59 9.28 13.33
C TYR A 34 -2.76 7.77 13.14
N TRP A 35 -1.79 6.99 13.63
CA TRP A 35 -1.82 5.53 13.47
C TRP A 35 -2.90 4.88 14.34
N ALA A 36 -3.16 5.41 15.54
CA ALA A 36 -4.27 4.96 16.35
C ALA A 36 -5.62 5.20 15.67
N ALA A 37 -5.80 6.35 15.02
CA ALA A 37 -7.00 6.65 14.26
C ALA A 37 -7.12 5.75 13.01
N ALA A 38 -6.01 5.42 12.35
CA ALA A 38 -6.00 4.50 11.22
C ALA A 38 -6.40 3.08 11.65
N GLU A 39 -5.89 2.60 12.78
CA GLU A 39 -6.30 1.32 13.37
C GLU A 39 -7.79 1.27 13.66
N ALA A 40 -8.32 2.32 14.27
CA ALA A 40 -9.75 2.41 14.59
C ALA A 40 -10.63 2.37 13.33
N ARG A 41 -10.19 3.01 12.25
CA ARG A 41 -10.90 2.94 10.96
C ARG A 41 -10.83 1.57 10.33
N ALA A 42 -9.66 0.94 10.37
CA ALA A 42 -9.47 -0.39 9.80
C ALA A 42 -10.29 -1.44 10.58
N ALA A 43 -10.28 -1.34 11.91
CA ALA A 43 -10.89 -2.32 12.81
C ALA A 43 -10.49 -3.76 12.41
N GLU A 44 -11.46 -4.65 12.19
CA GLU A 44 -11.23 -6.04 11.77
C GLU A 44 -11.20 -6.22 10.24
N LYS A 45 -11.34 -5.13 9.49
CA LYS A 45 -11.39 -5.18 8.02
C LYS A 45 -10.00 -5.32 7.42
N PRO A 46 -9.88 -5.94 6.23
CA PRO A 46 -8.63 -5.90 5.49
C PRO A 46 -8.14 -4.47 5.28
N SER A 47 -6.86 -4.25 5.54
CA SER A 47 -6.25 -2.91 5.45
C SER A 47 -4.78 -3.01 5.09
N THR A 48 -4.29 -2.04 4.33
CA THR A 48 -2.86 -1.88 4.07
C THR A 48 -2.07 -1.63 5.36
N LEU A 49 -2.71 -1.13 6.42
CA LEU A 49 -2.08 -0.97 7.72
C LEU A 49 -1.53 -2.30 8.27
N SER A 50 -2.21 -3.42 8.00
CA SER A 50 -1.77 -4.75 8.42
C SER A 50 -0.60 -5.31 7.58
N LEU A 51 -0.22 -4.60 6.52
CA LEU A 51 0.87 -4.97 5.61
C LEU A 51 2.09 -4.07 5.78
N MET A 52 2.15 -3.28 6.84
CA MET A 52 3.23 -2.35 7.08
C MET A 52 3.57 -2.23 8.56
N LEU A 53 4.76 -1.73 8.86
CA LEU A 53 5.17 -1.33 10.19
C LEU A 53 5.38 0.19 10.19
N PRO A 54 4.45 0.97 10.77
CA PRO A 54 4.62 2.41 10.91
C PRO A 54 5.88 2.78 11.71
N GLU A 55 6.56 3.84 11.32
CA GLU A 55 7.76 4.31 12.01
C GLU A 55 7.51 4.57 13.51
N ALA A 56 6.33 5.07 13.84
CA ALA A 56 5.93 5.30 15.24
C ALA A 56 6.00 4.05 16.12
N TRP A 57 6.00 2.86 15.52
CA TRP A 57 6.04 1.58 16.23
C TRP A 57 7.39 0.88 16.20
N LEU A 58 8.37 1.40 15.48
CA LEU A 58 9.68 0.76 15.27
C LEU A 58 10.44 0.46 16.56
N HIS A 59 10.31 1.32 17.55
CA HIS A 59 11.01 1.19 18.84
C HIS A 59 10.09 0.73 19.98
N THR A 60 8.99 0.07 19.62
CA THR A 60 8.02 -0.50 20.55
C THR A 60 7.98 -2.01 20.43
N ALA A 61 7.31 -2.68 21.38
CA ALA A 61 7.08 -4.13 21.29
C ALA A 61 6.32 -4.55 20.01
N ARG A 62 5.64 -3.62 19.34
CA ARG A 62 4.92 -3.89 18.09
C ARG A 62 5.84 -4.19 16.92
N ALA A 63 7.12 -3.81 17.00
CA ALA A 63 8.12 -4.18 16.00
C ALA A 63 8.56 -5.65 16.12
N ASP A 64 8.40 -6.27 17.28
CA ASP A 64 8.84 -7.65 17.51
C ASP A 64 8.02 -8.63 16.68
N GLY A 65 8.69 -9.36 15.80
CA GLY A 65 8.06 -10.33 14.90
C GLY A 65 7.17 -9.71 13.81
N ALA A 66 7.28 -8.40 13.57
CA ALA A 66 6.43 -7.69 12.59
C ALA A 66 6.58 -8.25 11.18
N ASP A 67 7.78 -8.58 10.74
CA ASP A 67 8.03 -9.14 9.41
C ASP A 67 7.24 -10.43 9.18
N GLY A 68 7.24 -11.33 10.17
CA GLY A 68 6.47 -12.57 10.11
C GLY A 68 4.97 -12.33 10.07
N ARG A 69 4.46 -11.41 10.89
CA ARG A 69 3.03 -11.07 10.90
C ARG A 69 2.59 -10.44 9.59
N ILE A 70 3.39 -9.53 9.02
CA ILE A 70 3.10 -8.90 7.75
C ILE A 70 3.06 -9.94 6.62
N ALA A 71 4.06 -10.81 6.57
CA ALA A 71 4.12 -11.88 5.57
C ALA A 71 2.93 -12.83 5.69
N ASP A 72 2.56 -13.23 6.89
CA ASP A 72 1.41 -14.10 7.14
C ASP A 72 0.10 -13.42 6.75
N THR A 73 -0.04 -12.13 7.04
CA THR A 73 -1.20 -11.33 6.63
C THR A 73 -1.31 -11.26 5.12
N MET A 74 -0.19 -11.04 4.42
CA MET A 74 -0.20 -11.00 2.96
C MET A 74 -0.62 -12.34 2.35
N ARG A 75 -0.09 -13.46 2.88
CA ARG A 75 -0.49 -14.80 2.44
C ARG A 75 -1.98 -15.04 2.67
N ARG A 76 -2.49 -14.64 3.82
CA ARG A 76 -3.91 -14.77 4.15
C ARG A 76 -4.79 -13.94 3.22
N TYR A 77 -4.42 -12.69 2.94
CA TYR A 77 -5.15 -11.83 2.01
C TYR A 77 -5.19 -12.41 0.60
N LEU A 78 -4.08 -12.97 0.13
CA LEU A 78 -4.05 -13.66 -1.16
C LEU A 78 -4.96 -14.89 -1.17
N ALA A 79 -4.94 -15.70 -0.11
CA ALA A 79 -5.76 -16.91 -0.01
C ALA A 79 -7.26 -16.61 0.12
N GLU A 80 -7.61 -15.54 0.81
CA GLU A 80 -9.02 -15.13 1.07
C GLU A 80 -9.63 -14.31 -0.07
N GLY A 81 -8.88 -14.01 -1.12
CA GLY A 81 -9.38 -13.24 -2.26
C GLY A 81 -9.57 -11.75 -1.99
N VAL A 82 -8.79 -11.20 -1.05
CA VAL A 82 -8.78 -9.74 -0.79
C VAL A 82 -8.30 -8.97 -2.00
N PHE A 83 -7.46 -9.58 -2.84
CA PHE A 83 -6.97 -9.00 -4.07
C PHE A 83 -7.59 -9.66 -5.29
N GLN A 84 -7.69 -8.88 -6.36
CA GLN A 84 -7.85 -9.40 -7.71
C GLN A 84 -6.59 -9.12 -8.53
N THR A 85 -6.24 -10.05 -9.41
CA THR A 85 -5.13 -9.85 -10.35
C THR A 85 -5.65 -9.22 -11.63
N VAL A 86 -5.02 -8.13 -12.05
CA VAL A 86 -5.24 -7.51 -13.36
C VAL A 86 -3.97 -7.77 -14.16
N PRO A 87 -4.01 -8.66 -15.16
CA PRO A 87 -2.80 -9.06 -15.87
C PRO A 87 -2.37 -7.99 -16.88
N ASP A 88 -1.06 -7.92 -17.11
CA ASP A 88 -0.43 -7.17 -18.20
C ASP A 88 -0.96 -5.72 -18.30
N SER A 89 -0.83 -4.97 -17.22
CA SER A 89 -1.47 -3.65 -17.06
C SER A 89 -0.52 -2.59 -16.53
N PHE A 90 -0.94 -1.35 -16.66
CA PHE A 90 -0.39 -0.19 -15.97
C PHE A 90 -1.42 0.32 -14.96
N ILE A 91 -0.97 1.06 -13.94
CA ILE A 91 -1.88 1.77 -13.03
C ILE A 91 -1.83 3.26 -13.36
N TYR A 92 -2.98 3.82 -13.72
CA TYR A 92 -3.16 5.26 -13.78
C TYR A 92 -3.53 5.77 -12.39
N VAL A 93 -2.80 6.77 -11.92
CA VAL A 93 -3.03 7.41 -10.62
C VAL A 93 -3.46 8.84 -10.83
N GLU A 94 -4.56 9.22 -10.21
CA GLU A 94 -5.01 10.60 -10.18
C GLU A 94 -5.25 11.02 -8.72
N ARG A 95 -4.64 12.12 -8.33
CA ARG A 95 -4.80 12.67 -6.98
C ARG A 95 -5.21 14.13 -7.05
N THR A 96 -6.35 14.45 -6.46
CA THR A 96 -6.80 15.82 -6.26
C THR A 96 -6.25 16.37 -4.95
N LEU A 97 -5.53 17.47 -5.03
CA LEU A 97 -4.97 18.17 -3.87
C LEU A 97 -6.04 19.06 -3.22
N SER A 98 -5.75 19.51 -1.99
CA SER A 98 -6.66 20.37 -1.24
C SER A 98 -6.97 21.70 -1.92
N ASP A 99 -6.06 22.18 -2.78
CA ASP A 99 -6.24 23.42 -3.57
C ASP A 99 -6.96 23.20 -4.92
N GLY A 100 -7.43 21.97 -5.17
CA GLY A 100 -8.14 21.59 -6.39
C GLY A 100 -7.24 21.19 -7.55
N ARG A 101 -5.92 21.32 -7.44
CA ARG A 101 -5.01 20.83 -8.47
C ARG A 101 -5.03 19.30 -8.54
N VAL A 102 -4.87 18.77 -9.74
CA VAL A 102 -4.86 17.34 -10.00
C VAL A 102 -3.45 16.92 -10.41
N ARG A 103 -2.92 15.92 -9.72
CA ARG A 103 -1.69 15.22 -10.10
C ARG A 103 -2.05 13.91 -10.78
N ARG A 104 -1.37 13.63 -11.89
CA ARG A 104 -1.54 12.40 -12.66
C ARG A 104 -0.23 11.66 -12.74
N GLY A 105 -0.30 10.35 -12.68
CA GLY A 105 0.88 9.50 -12.75
C GLY A 105 0.57 8.13 -13.34
N LEU A 106 1.63 7.43 -13.67
CA LEU A 106 1.59 6.07 -14.17
C LEU A 106 2.50 5.20 -13.33
N VAL A 107 1.97 4.07 -12.83
CA VAL A 107 2.77 3.03 -12.20
C VAL A 107 2.99 1.93 -13.22
N ALA A 108 4.26 1.56 -13.42
CA ALA A 108 4.67 0.58 -14.41
C ALA A 108 5.87 -0.21 -13.89
N ALA A 109 6.21 -1.30 -14.57
CA ALA A 109 7.46 -2.01 -14.34
C ALA A 109 8.60 -1.35 -15.12
N LEU A 110 9.79 -1.39 -14.56
CA LEU A 110 11.01 -0.90 -15.18
C LEU A 110 11.97 -2.07 -15.38
N ASP A 111 12.42 -2.28 -16.61
CA ASP A 111 13.43 -3.28 -16.91
C ASP A 111 14.81 -2.73 -16.55
N LEU A 112 15.33 -3.13 -15.41
CA LEU A 112 16.60 -2.65 -14.88
C LEU A 112 17.81 -3.12 -15.70
N GLU A 113 17.68 -4.22 -16.46
CA GLU A 113 18.74 -4.70 -17.35
C GLU A 113 18.97 -3.77 -18.54
N GLN A 114 17.97 -2.98 -18.89
CA GLN A 114 18.02 -2.03 -19.99
C GLN A 114 18.16 -0.58 -19.55
N TYR A 115 18.11 -0.35 -18.24
CA TYR A 115 18.19 1.00 -17.70
C TYR A 115 19.63 1.34 -17.35
N ASP A 116 20.13 2.44 -17.91
CA ASP A 116 21.47 2.96 -17.63
C ASP A 116 21.36 4.09 -16.59
N PHE A 117 21.95 3.85 -15.44
CA PHE A 117 21.92 4.81 -14.32
C PHE A 117 22.97 5.91 -14.48
#